data_bc4ea312fac5cf9bae357487165aec3f
#
_entry.id   bc4ea312fac5cf9bae357487165aec3f
#
_cell.length_a   1.000
_cell.length_b   1.000
_cell.length_c   1.000
_cell.angle_alpha   90.00
_cell.angle_beta   90.00
_cell.angle_gamma   90.00
#
_symmetry.space_group_name_H-M   'P 1'
#
loop_
_entity.id
_entity.type
_entity.pdbx_description
1 polymer ?
#
loop_
_entity_poly.entity_id
_entity_poly.type
_entity_poly.pdbx_seq_one_letter_code
_entity_poly.pdbx_strand_id
1 'polypeptide(L)'
;LNYIRTKSNKPIIFLDSAGRSYMMFSHSLPSARSIGEPLTGHLAIQNHATVKYMLSADKDAHYLAGSSGGYGFIIKFEDFMTQTKNGKAVLSMAENDQLFEPSRIEDVKKDKVAAVTSKGRLLIFSLDELPYLKKGKGNKIISIPKKMQKGKDPETLKFLKILPLKCNLVIHSGRHSLKLNPGNQKDYTGRRGHRGRKLPNRYLNVTRVEIEPLEIQDDGVGKTVNKADSNLS
;
A
#
# COMPACT_ATOMS: atom_id res chain seq x y z
N LEU A 1 3.00 -14.70 10.46
CA LEU A 1 3.85 -15.31 9.44
C LEU A 1 3.57 -14.65 8.11
N ASN A 2 4.62 -14.08 7.50
CA ASN A 2 4.52 -13.49 6.15
C ASN A 2 5.05 -14.52 5.14
N TYR A 3 4.37 -14.67 4.02
CA TYR A 3 4.79 -15.51 2.91
C TYR A 3 4.60 -14.79 1.59
N ILE A 4 5.44 -15.10 0.61
CA ILE A 4 5.29 -14.63 -0.77
C ILE A 4 5.40 -15.82 -1.71
N ARG A 5 4.68 -15.77 -2.82
CA ARG A 5 4.85 -16.70 -3.93
C ARG A 5 5.78 -16.08 -4.96
N THR A 6 6.84 -16.79 -5.33
CA THR A 6 7.79 -16.31 -6.33
C THR A 6 8.38 -17.50 -7.13
N LYS A 7 9.01 -17.20 -8.26
CA LYS A 7 9.74 -18.20 -9.05
C LYS A 7 11.18 -18.30 -8.54
N SER A 8 11.82 -19.47 -8.69
CA SER A 8 13.19 -19.72 -8.22
C SER A 8 14.24 -18.75 -8.76
N ASN A 9 14.03 -18.19 -9.94
CA ASN A 9 14.93 -17.22 -10.58
C ASN A 9 14.61 -15.75 -10.27
N LYS A 10 13.60 -15.47 -9.44
CA LYS A 10 13.24 -14.07 -9.09
C LYS A 10 13.97 -13.63 -7.82
N PRO A 11 14.37 -12.36 -7.76
CA PRO A 11 14.89 -11.77 -6.54
C PRO A 11 13.79 -11.59 -5.50
N ILE A 12 14.16 -11.75 -4.24
CA ILE A 12 13.36 -11.40 -3.07
C ILE A 12 14.01 -10.20 -2.42
N ILE A 13 13.22 -9.17 -2.22
CA ILE A 13 13.61 -7.95 -1.49
C ILE A 13 13.10 -8.06 -0.07
N PHE A 14 13.96 -7.81 0.89
CA PHE A 14 13.62 -7.64 2.30
C PHE A 14 13.75 -6.17 2.66
N LEU A 15 12.72 -5.61 3.27
CA LEU A 15 12.71 -4.24 3.76
C LEU A 15 12.72 -4.24 5.29
N ASP A 16 13.66 -3.51 5.87
CA ASP A 16 13.76 -3.36 7.31
C ASP A 16 12.99 -2.15 7.85
N SER A 17 12.88 -2.07 9.16
CA SER A 17 12.20 -0.98 9.87
C SER A 17 12.86 0.38 9.71
N ALA A 18 14.11 0.44 9.26
CA ALA A 18 14.86 1.67 9.00
C ALA A 18 14.73 2.16 7.53
N GLY A 19 13.96 1.45 6.70
CA GLY A 19 13.76 1.80 5.29
C GLY A 19 14.91 1.38 4.38
N ARG A 20 15.70 0.38 4.78
CA ARG A 20 16.74 -0.23 3.94
C ARG A 20 16.19 -1.47 3.25
N SER A 21 16.64 -1.68 2.02
CA SER A 21 16.36 -2.88 1.25
C SER A 21 17.58 -3.79 1.19
N TYR A 22 17.32 -5.09 1.24
CA TYR A 22 18.29 -6.16 1.05
C TYR A 22 17.74 -7.12 0.00
N MET A 23 18.61 -7.83 -0.70
CA MET A 23 18.19 -8.74 -1.76
C MET A 23 18.84 -10.11 -1.61
N MET A 24 18.04 -11.15 -1.83
CA MET A 24 18.50 -12.52 -2.05
C MET A 24 17.78 -13.11 -3.24
N PHE A 25 18.39 -14.08 -3.90
CA PHE A 25 17.68 -14.88 -4.89
C PHE A 25 16.97 -16.03 -4.21
N SER A 26 15.78 -16.37 -4.68
CA SER A 26 14.97 -17.44 -4.07
C SER A 26 15.65 -18.81 -4.09
N HIS A 27 16.51 -19.09 -5.09
CA HIS A 27 17.29 -20.33 -5.14
C HIS A 27 18.40 -20.42 -4.08
N SER A 28 18.81 -19.30 -3.48
CA SER A 28 19.81 -19.28 -2.40
C SER A 28 19.21 -19.46 -1.01
N LEU A 29 17.89 -19.57 -0.91
CA LEU A 29 17.19 -19.84 0.34
C LEU A 29 17.26 -21.34 0.68
N PRO A 30 17.31 -21.71 1.98
CA PRO A 30 17.27 -23.10 2.39
C PRO A 30 15.98 -23.78 1.90
N SER A 31 16.07 -25.09 1.64
CA SER A 31 14.93 -25.88 1.19
C SER A 31 13.84 -25.96 2.27
N ALA A 32 12.59 -26.17 1.85
CA ALA A 32 11.46 -26.35 2.78
C ALA A 32 11.59 -27.56 3.75
N ARG A 33 12.56 -28.43 3.49
CA ARG A 33 12.87 -29.58 4.35
C ARG A 33 13.87 -29.26 5.46
N SER A 34 14.50 -28.06 5.43
CA SER A 34 15.44 -27.62 6.48
C SER A 34 14.70 -26.96 7.63
N ILE A 35 15.39 -26.84 8.76
CA ILE A 35 14.90 -26.12 9.95
C ILE A 35 14.76 -24.62 9.69
N GLY A 36 15.27 -24.12 8.55
CA GLY A 36 15.38 -22.71 8.24
C GLY A 36 16.69 -22.12 8.77
N GLU A 37 17.02 -20.94 8.29
CA GLU A 37 18.22 -20.21 8.67
C GLU A 37 17.86 -18.76 9.01
N PRO A 38 18.54 -18.16 10.01
CA PRO A 38 18.33 -16.76 10.31
C PRO A 38 18.82 -15.87 9.17
N LEU A 39 18.02 -14.89 8.75
CA LEU A 39 18.39 -13.94 7.69
C LEU A 39 19.67 -13.17 7.99
N THR A 40 20.00 -12.98 9.27
CA THR A 40 21.24 -12.31 9.73
C THR A 40 22.52 -13.07 9.37
N GLY A 41 22.42 -14.36 9.06
CA GLY A 41 23.55 -15.12 8.50
C GLY A 41 23.87 -14.77 7.04
N HIS A 42 22.89 -14.25 6.30
CA HIS A 42 23.02 -13.93 4.88
C HIS A 42 23.09 -12.42 4.61
N LEU A 43 22.43 -11.61 5.44
CA LEU A 43 22.28 -10.18 5.29
C LEU A 43 22.85 -9.45 6.51
N ALA A 44 23.65 -8.41 6.28
CA ALA A 44 24.18 -7.57 7.34
C ALA A 44 23.12 -6.51 7.75
N ILE A 45 22.06 -6.99 8.40
CA ILE A 45 20.98 -6.13 8.91
C ILE A 45 21.57 -5.26 10.04
N GLN A 46 21.32 -3.95 9.96
CA GLN A 46 21.83 -3.02 10.97
C GLN A 46 21.25 -3.33 12.36
N ASN A 47 22.06 -3.10 13.39
CA ASN A 47 21.64 -3.27 14.77
C ASN A 47 20.36 -2.49 15.05
N HIS A 48 19.42 -3.08 15.76
CA HIS A 48 18.10 -2.55 16.10
C HIS A 48 17.09 -2.47 14.94
N ALA A 49 17.47 -2.77 13.67
CA ALA A 49 16.53 -2.88 12.58
C ALA A 49 15.93 -4.30 12.49
N THR A 50 14.67 -4.39 12.15
CA THR A 50 13.96 -5.66 11.95
C THR A 50 13.39 -5.70 10.53
N VAL A 51 13.49 -6.86 9.86
CA VAL A 51 12.83 -7.05 8.58
C VAL A 51 11.31 -6.99 8.77
N LYS A 52 10.65 -6.12 8.03
CA LYS A 52 9.22 -5.87 8.11
C LYS A 52 8.46 -6.48 6.94
N TYR A 53 8.99 -6.36 5.73
CA TYR A 53 8.28 -6.74 4.51
C TYR A 53 9.18 -7.49 3.55
N MET A 54 8.54 -8.35 2.76
CA MET A 54 9.17 -9.08 1.66
C MET A 54 8.44 -8.75 0.36
N LEU A 55 9.19 -8.50 -0.71
CA LEU A 55 8.66 -8.20 -2.04
C LEU A 55 9.33 -9.09 -3.08
N SER A 56 8.58 -9.51 -4.08
CA SER A 56 9.12 -10.14 -5.28
C SER A 56 8.23 -9.78 -6.47
N ALA A 57 8.84 -9.27 -7.53
CA ALA A 57 8.13 -8.83 -8.73
C ALA A 57 9.05 -8.81 -9.95
N ASP A 58 8.51 -8.38 -11.08
CA ASP A 58 9.30 -7.99 -12.24
C ASP A 58 9.95 -6.62 -12.00
N LYS A 59 11.09 -6.39 -12.65
CA LYS A 59 11.93 -5.20 -12.40
C LYS A 59 11.20 -3.88 -12.64
N ASP A 60 10.30 -3.87 -13.60
CA ASP A 60 9.50 -2.71 -14.02
C ASP A 60 8.23 -2.48 -13.18
N ALA A 61 7.90 -3.41 -12.28
CA ALA A 61 6.76 -3.23 -11.39
C ALA A 61 6.92 -1.99 -10.50
N HIS A 62 5.85 -1.23 -10.34
CA HIS A 62 5.83 -0.01 -9.54
C HIS A 62 5.16 -0.25 -8.20
N TYR A 63 5.65 0.45 -7.19
CA TYR A 63 5.15 0.37 -5.82
C TYR A 63 4.93 1.76 -5.24
N LEU A 64 3.87 1.91 -4.47
CA LEU A 64 3.67 3.03 -3.56
C LEU A 64 4.44 2.74 -2.28
N ALA A 65 5.44 3.55 -1.98
CA ALA A 65 6.20 3.51 -0.74
C ALA A 65 5.91 4.74 0.12
N GLY A 66 5.82 4.57 1.43
CA GLY A 66 5.53 5.69 2.33
C GLY A 66 5.74 5.36 3.80
N SER A 67 5.66 6.38 4.64
CA SER A 67 5.84 6.28 6.09
C SER A 67 4.76 7.00 6.89
N SER A 68 4.66 6.66 8.18
CA SER A 68 3.70 7.27 9.11
C SER A 68 3.90 8.78 9.31
N GLY A 69 5.06 9.32 8.93
CA GLY A 69 5.32 10.76 8.88
C GLY A 69 4.54 11.50 7.79
N GLY A 70 3.78 10.78 6.95
CA GLY A 70 2.92 11.35 5.93
C GLY A 70 3.64 11.72 4.63
N TYR A 71 4.73 11.04 4.32
CA TYR A 71 5.51 11.19 3.10
C TYR A 71 5.55 9.88 2.31
N GLY A 72 5.72 9.98 0.99
CA GLY A 72 5.83 8.83 0.11
C GLY A 72 6.09 9.19 -1.34
N PHE A 73 6.29 8.17 -2.16
CA PHE A 73 6.63 8.27 -3.56
C PHE A 73 6.36 6.96 -4.29
N ILE A 74 6.40 7.00 -5.61
CA ILE A 74 6.35 5.83 -6.47
C ILE A 74 7.80 5.36 -6.74
N ILE A 75 8.05 4.07 -6.55
CA ILE A 75 9.35 3.46 -6.75
C ILE A 75 9.21 2.23 -7.64
N LYS A 76 10.19 1.98 -8.52
CA LYS A 76 10.26 0.74 -9.29
C LYS A 76 10.85 -0.38 -8.45
N PHE A 77 10.45 -1.61 -8.73
CA PHE A 77 11.00 -2.79 -8.05
C PHE A 77 12.52 -2.90 -8.23
N GLU A 78 13.05 -2.58 -9.40
CA GLU A 78 14.50 -2.56 -9.65
C GLU A 78 15.28 -1.61 -8.72
N ASP A 79 14.63 -0.53 -8.27
CA ASP A 79 15.25 0.43 -7.35
C ASP A 79 15.33 -0.06 -5.90
N PHE A 80 14.66 -1.15 -5.54
CA PHE A 80 14.91 -1.87 -4.28
C PHE A 80 16.09 -2.81 -4.37
N MET A 81 16.48 -3.25 -5.56
CA MET A 81 17.50 -4.27 -5.76
C MET A 81 18.89 -3.75 -5.39
N THR A 82 19.66 -4.60 -4.71
CA THR A 82 21.06 -4.34 -4.34
C THR A 82 21.82 -5.66 -4.23
N GLN A 83 23.08 -5.66 -4.61
CA GLN A 83 23.96 -6.84 -4.47
C GLN A 83 24.78 -6.81 -3.18
N THR A 84 24.75 -5.69 -2.43
CA THR A 84 25.53 -5.57 -1.19
C THR A 84 24.80 -6.20 -0.02
N LYS A 85 25.51 -7.01 0.79
CA LYS A 85 24.97 -7.61 2.01
C LYS A 85 24.51 -6.57 3.05
N ASN A 86 25.11 -5.37 3.03
CA ASN A 86 24.75 -4.25 3.90
C ASN A 86 23.45 -3.55 3.48
N GLY A 87 22.81 -4.00 2.38
CA GLY A 87 21.63 -3.37 1.84
C GLY A 87 21.86 -1.93 1.41
N LYS A 88 20.81 -1.27 0.95
CA LYS A 88 20.84 0.16 0.62
C LYS A 88 19.65 0.90 1.23
N ALA A 89 19.86 2.15 1.64
CA ALA A 89 18.77 3.02 2.09
C ALA A 89 17.87 3.37 0.89
N VAL A 90 16.58 3.06 1.01
CA VAL A 90 15.56 3.34 0.00
C VAL A 90 14.59 4.40 0.52
N LEU A 91 14.07 4.24 1.73
CA LEU A 91 13.22 5.25 2.36
C LEU A 91 13.98 5.98 3.45
N SER A 92 13.92 7.33 3.40
CA SER A 92 14.41 8.20 4.48
C SER A 92 13.25 8.56 5.38
N MET A 93 13.28 8.11 6.62
CA MET A 93 12.24 8.31 7.62
C MET A 93 12.79 9.04 8.85
N ALA A 94 11.92 9.70 9.60
CA ALA A 94 12.29 10.19 10.93
C ALA A 94 12.36 9.01 11.92
N GLU A 95 13.06 9.19 13.03
CA GLU A 95 13.36 8.14 14.02
C GLU A 95 12.12 7.38 14.51
N ASN A 96 10.99 8.08 14.67
CA ASN A 96 9.75 7.47 15.16
C ASN A 96 8.75 7.13 14.05
N ASP A 97 9.13 7.31 12.79
CA ASP A 97 8.27 6.95 11.67
C ASP A 97 8.25 5.43 11.47
N GLN A 98 7.09 4.93 11.08
CA GLN A 98 6.90 3.54 10.70
C GLN A 98 6.81 3.43 9.18
N LEU A 99 7.50 2.47 8.62
CA LEU A 99 7.39 2.09 7.23
C LEU A 99 6.02 1.43 6.98
N PHE A 100 5.33 1.83 5.92
CA PHE A 100 4.20 1.07 5.39
C PHE A 100 4.67 -0.03 4.44
N GLU A 101 3.90 -1.11 4.39
CA GLU A 101 4.10 -2.13 3.36
C GLU A 101 3.97 -1.51 1.98
N PRO A 102 5.01 -1.60 1.13
CA PRO A 102 4.91 -1.08 -0.22
C PRO A 102 3.80 -1.78 -0.99
N SER A 103 2.88 -1.01 -1.52
CA SER A 103 1.73 -1.53 -2.26
C SER A 103 2.02 -1.50 -3.76
N ARG A 104 1.83 -2.65 -4.44
CA ARG A 104 1.99 -2.74 -5.88
C ARG A 104 0.95 -1.88 -6.59
N ILE A 105 1.39 -1.16 -7.62
CA ILE A 105 0.57 -0.29 -8.44
C ILE A 105 0.25 -1.03 -9.73
N GLU A 106 -1.02 -1.05 -10.10
CA GLU A 106 -1.46 -1.63 -11.38
C GLU A 106 -1.59 -0.55 -12.47
N ASP A 107 -2.17 0.60 -12.15
CA ASP A 107 -2.34 1.71 -13.11
C ASP A 107 -2.15 3.07 -12.43
N VAL A 108 -0.97 3.68 -12.63
CA VAL A 108 -0.65 4.99 -12.03
C VAL A 108 -1.62 6.10 -12.42
N LYS A 109 -2.18 6.05 -13.65
CA LYS A 109 -3.05 7.11 -14.17
C LYS A 109 -4.49 6.99 -13.68
N LYS A 110 -4.94 5.79 -13.35
CA LYS A 110 -6.32 5.52 -12.95
C LYS A 110 -6.47 5.37 -11.45
N ASP A 111 -5.45 4.82 -10.79
CA ASP A 111 -5.51 4.56 -9.36
C ASP A 111 -5.39 5.84 -8.54
N LYS A 112 -6.00 5.83 -7.38
CA LYS A 112 -5.92 6.89 -6.38
C LYS A 112 -5.20 6.39 -5.13
N VAL A 113 -4.82 7.32 -4.29
CA VAL A 113 -4.30 7.06 -2.96
C VAL A 113 -5.32 7.48 -1.93
N ALA A 114 -5.62 6.59 -0.99
CA ALA A 114 -6.39 6.88 0.21
C ALA A 114 -5.44 6.95 1.41
N ALA A 115 -5.35 8.11 2.03
CA ALA A 115 -4.50 8.40 3.18
C ALA A 115 -5.36 8.73 4.40
N VAL A 116 -5.24 7.94 5.47
CA VAL A 116 -6.02 8.10 6.70
C VAL A 116 -5.10 8.38 7.88
N THR A 117 -5.34 9.47 8.61
CA THR A 117 -4.56 9.80 9.82
C THR A 117 -5.10 9.12 11.06
N SER A 118 -4.27 9.04 12.12
CA SER A 118 -4.63 8.52 13.43
C SER A 118 -5.77 9.31 14.10
N LYS A 119 -6.02 10.55 13.66
CA LYS A 119 -7.12 11.41 14.16
C LYS A 119 -8.35 11.40 13.24
N GLY A 120 -8.48 10.38 12.37
CA GLY A 120 -9.65 10.18 11.53
C GLY A 120 -9.83 11.24 10.46
N ARG A 121 -8.74 11.64 9.79
CA ARG A 121 -8.82 12.44 8.57
C ARG A 121 -8.52 11.57 7.37
N LEU A 122 -9.32 11.72 6.34
CA LEU A 122 -9.17 11.03 5.06
C LEU A 122 -8.85 12.05 3.96
N LEU A 123 -7.86 11.74 3.16
CA LEU A 123 -7.55 12.42 1.91
C LEU A 123 -7.45 11.37 0.80
N ILE A 124 -8.18 11.60 -0.29
CA ILE A 124 -8.07 10.81 -1.52
C ILE A 124 -7.52 11.73 -2.60
N PHE A 125 -6.50 11.29 -3.33
CA PHE A 125 -5.92 12.06 -4.43
C PHE A 125 -5.42 11.12 -5.52
N SER A 126 -5.12 11.65 -6.70
CA SER A 126 -4.63 10.85 -7.83
C SER A 126 -3.21 10.35 -7.58
N LEU A 127 -2.95 9.09 -7.89
CA LEU A 127 -1.65 8.47 -7.65
C LEU A 127 -0.53 9.13 -8.45
N ASP A 128 -0.83 9.66 -9.64
CA ASP A 128 0.10 10.36 -10.52
C ASP A 128 0.61 11.71 -9.97
N GLU A 129 0.00 12.24 -8.89
CA GLU A 129 0.53 13.40 -8.17
C GLU A 129 1.79 13.07 -7.35
N LEU A 130 2.13 11.80 -7.18
CA LEU A 130 3.34 11.38 -6.48
C LEU A 130 4.54 11.30 -7.42
N PRO A 131 5.74 11.72 -6.96
CA PRO A 131 6.95 11.62 -7.76
C PRO A 131 7.43 10.19 -7.89
N TYR A 132 8.10 9.90 -9.00
CA TYR A 132 8.91 8.71 -9.16
C TYR A 132 10.30 8.97 -8.60
N LEU A 133 10.70 8.21 -7.57
CA LEU A 133 12.01 8.34 -6.95
C LEU A 133 12.66 6.97 -6.77
N LYS A 134 13.98 6.93 -6.92
CA LYS A 134 14.79 5.73 -6.66
C LYS A 134 15.04 5.52 -5.16
N LYS A 135 15.01 6.60 -4.38
CA LYS A 135 15.22 6.62 -2.93
C LYS A 135 14.82 7.98 -2.34
N GLY A 136 14.63 8.04 -1.05
CA GLY A 136 14.46 9.29 -0.31
C GLY A 136 13.23 9.31 0.59
N LYS A 137 12.86 10.50 1.04
CA LYS A 137 11.67 10.71 1.89
C LYS A 137 10.37 10.76 1.09
N GLY A 138 10.46 11.14 -0.20
CA GLY A 138 9.29 11.40 -1.02
C GLY A 138 8.65 12.75 -0.76
N ASN A 139 7.47 12.93 -1.33
CA ASN A 139 6.65 14.12 -1.16
C ASN A 139 5.58 13.91 -0.09
N LYS A 140 5.10 15.03 0.47
CA LYS A 140 4.02 15.02 1.45
C LYS A 140 2.75 14.41 0.85
N ILE A 141 2.24 13.35 1.46
CA ILE A 141 0.98 12.68 1.10
C ILE A 141 -0.19 13.45 1.70
N ILE A 142 -0.14 13.69 3.01
CA ILE A 142 -1.17 14.41 3.76
C ILE A 142 -0.53 15.40 4.72
N SER A 143 -1.16 16.56 4.89
CA SER A 143 -0.63 17.59 5.82
C SER A 143 -1.01 17.27 7.24
N ILE A 144 0.00 17.11 8.10
CA ILE A 144 -0.14 16.99 9.54
C ILE A 144 0.57 18.21 10.16
N PRO A 145 -0.15 19.15 10.82
CA PRO A 145 0.46 20.33 11.42
C PRO A 145 1.51 19.96 12.45
N LYS A 146 2.65 20.70 12.48
CA LYS A 146 3.76 20.41 13.41
C LYS A 146 3.33 20.34 14.87
N LYS A 147 2.38 21.18 15.30
CA LYS A 147 1.83 21.16 16.67
C LYS A 147 1.09 19.86 17.00
N MET A 148 0.54 19.17 16.00
CA MET A 148 -0.18 17.90 16.14
C MET A 148 0.73 16.68 16.03
N GLN A 149 1.98 16.85 15.60
CA GLN A 149 3.00 15.79 15.53
C GLN A 149 3.73 15.60 16.87
N LYS A 150 3.41 16.41 17.86
CA LYS A 150 4.04 16.43 19.19
C LYS A 150 3.01 16.15 20.28
N GLY A 151 3.47 15.74 21.45
CA GLY A 151 2.65 15.48 22.63
C GLY A 151 2.47 13.98 22.92
N LYS A 152 1.59 13.66 23.86
CA LYS A 152 1.36 12.28 24.30
C LYS A 152 0.65 11.41 23.27
N ASP A 153 -0.11 12.01 22.34
CA ASP A 153 -0.89 11.30 21.31
C ASP A 153 -0.76 12.05 19.96
N PRO A 154 0.42 11.96 19.32
CA PRO A 154 0.70 12.67 18.09
C PRO A 154 -0.15 12.17 16.94
N GLU A 155 -0.52 13.09 16.05
CA GLU A 155 -1.17 12.69 14.80
C GLU A 155 -0.12 12.19 13.80
N THR A 156 -0.40 11.03 13.23
CA THR A 156 0.43 10.38 12.21
C THR A 156 -0.44 9.91 11.04
N LEU A 157 0.16 9.64 9.90
CA LEU A 157 -0.50 8.85 8.87
C LEU A 157 -0.61 7.43 9.40
N LYS A 158 -1.81 6.87 9.42
CA LYS A 158 -2.09 5.53 9.99
C LYS A 158 -2.32 4.47 8.93
N PHE A 159 -2.98 4.84 7.83
CA PHE A 159 -3.22 3.95 6.69
C PHE A 159 -2.91 4.67 5.40
N LEU A 160 -2.23 3.95 4.52
CA LEU A 160 -1.91 4.35 3.16
C LEU A 160 -2.31 3.20 2.24
N LYS A 161 -3.27 3.43 1.36
CA LYS A 161 -3.82 2.40 0.47
C LYS A 161 -3.90 2.91 -0.96
N ILE A 162 -3.63 2.05 -1.92
CA ILE A 162 -3.99 2.28 -3.32
C ILE A 162 -5.48 1.99 -3.44
N LEU A 163 -6.20 2.90 -4.06
CA LEU A 163 -7.64 2.82 -4.29
C LEU A 163 -7.88 2.74 -5.81
N PRO A 164 -8.06 1.53 -6.36
CA PRO A 164 -8.34 1.34 -7.77
C PRO A 164 -9.68 1.97 -8.17
N LEU A 165 -9.80 2.27 -9.46
CA LEU A 165 -11.06 2.72 -10.04
C LEU A 165 -12.14 1.64 -9.82
N LYS A 166 -13.37 2.05 -9.57
CA LYS A 166 -14.52 1.15 -9.33
C LYS A 166 -14.38 0.25 -8.10
N CYS A 167 -13.75 0.75 -7.04
CA CYS A 167 -13.70 0.09 -5.74
C CYS A 167 -14.35 0.95 -4.66
N ASN A 168 -14.93 0.29 -3.67
CA ASN A 168 -15.34 0.92 -2.42
C ASN A 168 -14.15 1.03 -1.48
N LEU A 169 -14.11 2.12 -0.72
CA LEU A 169 -13.22 2.27 0.43
C LEU A 169 -14.02 2.00 1.70
N VAL A 170 -13.64 0.96 2.45
CA VAL A 170 -14.31 0.59 3.70
C VAL A 170 -13.40 0.95 4.88
N ILE A 171 -13.94 1.77 5.76
CA ILE A 171 -13.25 2.27 6.95
C ILE A 171 -13.91 1.70 8.19
N HIS A 172 -13.15 0.96 8.99
CA HIS A 172 -13.62 0.37 10.23
C HIS A 172 -13.17 1.18 11.45
N SER A 173 -14.06 1.34 12.41
CA SER A 173 -13.81 1.99 13.69
C SER A 173 -14.57 1.25 14.79
N GLY A 174 -13.86 0.39 15.53
CA GLY A 174 -14.48 -0.53 16.48
C GLY A 174 -15.49 -1.45 15.80
N ARG A 175 -16.76 -1.37 16.25
CA ARG A 175 -17.85 -2.18 15.68
C ARG A 175 -18.53 -1.53 14.45
N HIS A 176 -18.12 -0.32 14.08
CA HIS A 176 -18.74 0.43 12.98
C HIS A 176 -17.89 0.35 11.71
N SER A 177 -18.57 0.28 10.57
CA SER A 177 -17.94 0.39 9.26
C SER A 177 -18.61 1.48 8.43
N LEU A 178 -17.79 2.23 7.69
CA LEU A 178 -18.22 3.24 6.74
C LEU A 178 -17.78 2.80 5.36
N LYS A 179 -18.74 2.49 4.50
CA LYS A 179 -18.48 2.12 3.10
C LYS A 179 -18.65 3.36 2.23
N LEU A 180 -17.56 3.80 1.62
CA LEU A 180 -17.54 4.92 0.69
C LEU A 180 -17.46 4.37 -0.74
N ASN A 181 -18.57 4.46 -1.46
CA ASN A 181 -18.59 4.18 -2.89
C ASN A 181 -17.88 5.30 -3.69
N PRO A 182 -17.60 5.14 -4.98
CA PRO A 182 -16.90 6.16 -5.77
C PRO A 182 -17.58 7.55 -5.78
N GLY A 183 -18.90 7.61 -5.63
CA GLY A 183 -19.64 8.86 -5.48
C GLY A 183 -19.29 9.58 -4.19
N ASN A 184 -19.38 8.87 -3.05
CA ASN A 184 -19.10 9.42 -1.72
C ASN A 184 -17.60 9.70 -1.47
N GLN A 185 -16.70 9.04 -2.21
CA GLN A 185 -15.27 9.32 -2.16
C GLN A 185 -14.94 10.74 -2.62
N LYS A 186 -15.77 11.35 -3.48
CA LYS A 186 -15.59 12.72 -3.98
C LYS A 186 -15.51 13.73 -2.83
N ASP A 187 -16.23 13.50 -1.74
CA ASP A 187 -16.21 14.37 -0.56
C ASP A 187 -14.86 14.44 0.13
N TYR A 188 -14.04 13.44 -0.04
CA TYR A 188 -12.71 13.31 0.55
C TYR A 188 -11.59 13.50 -0.48
N THR A 189 -11.94 13.77 -1.73
CA THR A 189 -10.97 14.00 -2.80
C THR A 189 -10.41 15.41 -2.73
N GLY A 190 -9.09 15.52 -2.88
CA GLY A 190 -8.38 16.80 -2.87
C GLY A 190 -6.98 16.66 -3.44
N ARG A 191 -6.21 17.75 -3.45
CA ARG A 191 -4.80 17.73 -3.90
C ARG A 191 -3.92 17.04 -2.87
N ARG A 192 -2.92 16.31 -3.33
CA ARG A 192 -1.87 15.72 -2.50
C ARG A 192 -1.27 16.77 -1.53
N GLY A 193 -0.97 16.35 -0.33
CA GLY A 193 -0.37 17.21 0.68
C GLY A 193 -1.35 18.17 1.39
N HIS A 194 -2.63 18.14 1.04
CA HIS A 194 -3.66 18.85 1.81
C HIS A 194 -3.95 18.15 3.14
N ARG A 195 -4.70 18.81 4.01
CA ARG A 195 -5.02 18.34 5.37
C ARG A 195 -5.95 17.12 5.40
N GLY A 196 -6.72 16.91 4.34
CA GLY A 196 -7.79 15.94 4.30
C GLY A 196 -9.03 16.36 5.11
N ARG A 197 -10.15 15.74 4.82
CA ARG A 197 -11.44 15.99 5.49
C ARG A 197 -11.60 15.06 6.70
N LYS A 198 -12.19 15.55 7.78
CA LYS A 198 -12.48 14.76 8.97
C LYS A 198 -13.59 13.77 8.68
N LEU A 199 -13.41 12.52 9.08
CA LEU A 199 -14.47 11.51 9.05
C LEU A 199 -15.57 11.85 10.06
N PRO A 200 -16.80 11.33 9.89
CA PRO A 200 -17.85 11.48 10.90
C PRO A 200 -17.40 10.98 12.26
N ASN A 201 -17.94 11.55 13.34
CA ASN A 201 -17.44 11.33 14.71
C ASN A 201 -17.31 9.86 15.12
N ARG A 202 -18.18 8.98 14.63
CA ARG A 202 -18.10 7.53 14.90
C ARG A 202 -16.87 6.84 14.33
N TYR A 203 -16.22 7.46 13.32
CA TYR A 203 -15.14 6.85 12.53
C TYR A 203 -13.79 7.54 12.74
N LEU A 204 -13.65 8.32 13.81
CA LEU A 204 -12.39 9.02 14.07
C LEU A 204 -11.26 8.08 14.51
N ASN A 205 -11.61 7.01 15.23
CA ASN A 205 -10.65 6.00 15.66
C ASN A 205 -10.60 4.84 14.66
N VAL A 206 -10.01 5.08 13.49
CA VAL A 206 -9.93 4.07 12.44
C VAL A 206 -9.04 2.91 12.89
N THR A 207 -9.56 1.69 12.81
CA THR A 207 -8.85 0.45 13.18
C THR A 207 -8.39 -0.35 11.97
N ARG A 208 -9.11 -0.26 10.84
CA ARG A 208 -8.81 -0.98 9.59
C ARG A 208 -9.34 -0.20 8.39
N VAL A 209 -8.65 -0.34 7.27
CA VAL A 209 -9.07 0.22 5.97
C VAL A 209 -8.94 -0.88 4.92
N GLU A 210 -10.03 -1.14 4.20
CA GLU A 210 -10.13 -2.16 3.16
C GLU A 210 -10.58 -1.56 1.84
N ILE A 211 -10.20 -2.22 0.76
CA ILE A 211 -10.61 -1.90 -0.60
C ILE A 211 -11.45 -3.07 -1.09
N GLU A 212 -12.69 -2.80 -1.43
CA GLU A 212 -13.63 -3.79 -1.96
C GLU A 212 -13.96 -3.46 -3.42
N PRO A 213 -13.77 -4.38 -4.37
CA PRO A 213 -14.29 -4.19 -5.72
C PRO A 213 -15.79 -3.90 -5.69
N LEU A 214 -16.27 -3.10 -6.65
CA LEU A 214 -17.71 -3.00 -6.88
C LEU A 214 -18.19 -4.34 -7.41
N GLU A 215 -19.26 -4.87 -6.82
CA GLU A 215 -19.99 -5.99 -7.39
C GLU A 215 -20.50 -5.56 -8.78
N ILE A 216 -20.07 -6.26 -9.82
CA ILE A 216 -20.66 -6.13 -11.14
C ILE A 216 -22.05 -6.76 -10.99
N GLN A 217 -23.10 -5.95 -10.90
CA GLN A 217 -24.44 -6.46 -11.13
C GLN A 217 -24.43 -6.94 -12.60
N ASP A 218 -24.48 -8.23 -12.78
CA ASP A 218 -24.76 -8.86 -14.06
C ASP A 218 -26.22 -8.50 -14.37
N ASP A 219 -26.42 -7.39 -15.08
CA ASP A 219 -27.74 -7.05 -15.62
C ASP A 219 -28.07 -8.13 -16.62
N GLY A 220 -28.74 -9.16 -16.10
CA GLY A 220 -29.26 -10.26 -16.89
C GLY A 220 -30.19 -9.75 -17.98
N VAL A 221 -29.60 -9.36 -19.11
CA VAL A 221 -30.34 -9.21 -20.37
C VAL A 221 -30.73 -10.62 -20.80
N GLY A 222 -31.89 -11.04 -20.29
CA GLY A 222 -32.59 -12.24 -20.75
C GLY A 222 -32.80 -12.14 -22.25
N LYS A 223 -32.01 -12.87 -23.02
CA LYS A 223 -32.38 -13.24 -24.37
C LYS A 223 -33.57 -14.20 -24.25
N THR A 224 -34.75 -13.65 -24.33
CA THR A 224 -35.96 -14.38 -24.72
C THR A 224 -35.74 -14.89 -26.15
N VAL A 225 -35.36 -16.13 -26.26
CA VAL A 225 -35.44 -16.85 -27.52
C VAL A 225 -36.91 -17.16 -27.75
N ASN A 226 -37.55 -16.35 -28.58
CA ASN A 226 -38.86 -16.67 -29.14
C ASN A 226 -38.73 -17.99 -29.94
N LYS A 227 -39.31 -19.06 -29.40
CA LYS A 227 -39.73 -20.21 -30.23
C LYS A 227 -40.92 -19.74 -31.05
N ALA A 228 -40.70 -19.45 -32.33
CA ALA A 228 -41.75 -19.34 -33.31
C ALA A 228 -41.73 -20.63 -34.15
N ASP A 229 -42.80 -21.38 -33.99
CA ASP A 229 -43.50 -22.22 -34.94
C ASP A 229 -42.72 -22.86 -36.09
N SER A 230 -42.53 -24.17 -35.94
CA SER A 230 -42.47 -25.10 -37.09
C SER A 230 -43.69 -26.02 -37.06
N ASN A 231 -44.77 -25.55 -37.64
CA ASN A 231 -45.81 -26.39 -38.24
C ASN A 231 -46.00 -25.88 -39.66
N LEU A 232 -45.70 -26.73 -40.62
CA LEU A 232 -46.54 -27.02 -41.81
C LEU A 232 -45.73 -27.76 -42.87
N SER A 233 -46.28 -28.93 -43.17
CA SER A 233 -46.13 -29.77 -44.37
C SER A 233 -44.98 -30.75 -44.41
#